data_0ec56f3ad67b0b9944c396d88c7e70bf
#
_entry.id   0ec56f3ad67b0b9944c396d88c7e70bf
#
_cell.length_a   1.000
_cell.length_b   1.000
_cell.length_c   1.000
_cell.angle_alpha   90.00
_cell.angle_beta   90.00
_cell.angle_gamma   90.00
#
_symmetry.space_group_name_H-M   'P 1'
#
loop_
_entity.id
_entity.type
_entity.pdbx_description
1 polymer ?
#
loop_
_entity_poly.entity_id
_entity_poly.type
_entity_poly.pdbx_seq_one_letter_code
_entity_poly.pdbx_strand_id
1 'polypeptide(L)'
;KPVILSTGMSTLGEIETALGVLAFGYLNINESPSIKNFSRAYWSEAGQKVLSEKVVLLHCTTEYPAPFNEVNLRALETLKHAFGLPVGFSDHTQGIAIPIAAVALGAVVIEKHFTLDRNLPGPDHKASLEPDGLRQIVSGIRQVEVALGDGKKIPTHSEQRNMMIA
;
A
#
# COMPACT_ATOMS: atom_id res chain seq x y z
N LYS A 1 -8.92 -9.79 -14.31
CA LYS A 1 -9.32 -9.29 -12.98
C LYS A 1 -8.19 -8.45 -12.41
N PRO A 2 -8.44 -7.41 -11.56
CA PRO A 2 -7.40 -6.70 -10.82
C PRO A 2 -6.65 -7.63 -9.87
N VAL A 3 -5.40 -7.25 -9.56
CA VAL A 3 -4.51 -7.97 -8.63
C VAL A 3 -3.97 -6.98 -7.60
N ILE A 4 -3.98 -7.39 -6.33
CA ILE A 4 -3.21 -6.78 -5.25
C ILE A 4 -2.02 -7.69 -5.01
N LEU A 5 -0.80 -7.17 -5.17
CA LEU A 5 0.45 -7.92 -5.12
C LEU A 5 1.28 -7.49 -3.90
N SER A 6 1.41 -8.36 -2.92
CA SER A 6 2.32 -8.15 -1.78
C SER A 6 3.77 -8.32 -2.19
N THR A 7 4.65 -7.47 -1.68
CA THR A 7 6.08 -7.40 -2.03
C THR A 7 7.02 -7.77 -0.88
N GLY A 8 6.50 -8.43 0.15
CA GLY A 8 7.30 -8.90 1.29
C GLY A 8 8.46 -9.78 0.85
N MET A 9 9.63 -9.61 1.48
CA MET A 9 10.89 -10.33 1.20
C MET A 9 11.45 -10.12 -0.22
N SER A 10 10.85 -9.25 -1.05
CA SER A 10 11.26 -9.07 -2.45
C SER A 10 12.12 -7.84 -2.65
N THR A 11 13.09 -7.95 -3.54
CA THR A 11 13.85 -6.84 -4.12
C THR A 11 13.08 -6.16 -5.25
N LEU A 12 13.46 -4.94 -5.65
CA LEU A 12 12.83 -4.25 -6.78
C LEU A 12 12.92 -5.07 -8.09
N GLY A 13 14.02 -5.79 -8.33
CA GLY A 13 14.18 -6.64 -9.52
C GLY A 13 13.23 -7.84 -9.55
N GLU A 14 12.95 -8.43 -8.40
CA GLU A 14 11.97 -9.52 -8.29
C GLU A 14 10.55 -9.02 -8.50
N ILE A 15 10.22 -7.82 -7.98
CA ILE A 15 8.93 -7.16 -8.21
C ILE A 15 8.76 -6.85 -9.70
N GLU A 16 9.78 -6.29 -10.37
CA GLU A 16 9.76 -6.04 -11.81
C GLU A 16 9.48 -7.32 -12.61
N THR A 17 10.15 -8.41 -12.22
CA THR A 17 9.95 -9.72 -12.86
C THR A 17 8.51 -10.21 -12.69
N ALA A 18 7.94 -10.10 -11.49
CA ALA A 18 6.55 -10.47 -11.21
C ALA A 18 5.55 -9.61 -12.03
N LEU A 19 5.81 -8.30 -12.12
CA LEU A 19 5.02 -7.40 -12.95
C LEU A 19 5.11 -7.76 -14.43
N GLY A 20 6.28 -8.20 -14.89
CA GLY A 20 6.47 -8.72 -16.26
C GLY A 20 5.61 -9.95 -16.55
N VAL A 21 5.51 -10.88 -15.61
CA VAL A 21 4.62 -12.04 -15.71
C VAL A 21 3.16 -11.61 -15.80
N LEU A 22 2.75 -10.67 -14.94
CA LEU A 22 1.37 -10.13 -14.94
C LEU A 22 1.05 -9.43 -16.27
N ALA A 23 1.95 -8.56 -16.76
CA ALA A 23 1.77 -7.87 -18.03
C ALA A 23 1.64 -8.87 -19.20
N PHE A 24 2.52 -9.87 -19.25
CA PHE A 24 2.48 -10.95 -20.25
C PHE A 24 1.12 -11.66 -20.24
N GLY A 25 0.63 -12.03 -19.05
CA GLY A 25 -0.67 -12.69 -18.90
C GLY A 25 -1.85 -11.79 -19.27
N TYR A 26 -1.84 -10.53 -18.86
CA TYR A 26 -2.91 -9.58 -19.20
C TYR A 26 -3.01 -9.26 -20.68
N LEU A 27 -1.88 -9.19 -21.38
CA LEU A 27 -1.83 -8.93 -22.80
C LEU A 27 -2.17 -10.17 -23.65
N ASN A 28 -2.38 -11.34 -23.03
CA ASN A 28 -2.62 -12.62 -23.72
C ASN A 28 -1.60 -12.89 -24.83
N ILE A 29 -0.31 -12.65 -24.56
CA ILE A 29 0.74 -12.82 -25.55
C ILE A 29 0.85 -14.30 -25.94
N ASN A 30 0.62 -14.61 -27.22
CA ASN A 30 0.66 -15.97 -27.75
C ASN A 30 2.11 -16.39 -28.08
N GLU A 31 2.96 -16.41 -27.07
CA GLU A 31 4.35 -16.87 -27.13
C GLU A 31 4.65 -17.71 -25.89
N SER A 32 5.69 -18.54 -25.97
CA SER A 32 6.10 -19.34 -24.81
C SER A 32 6.56 -18.44 -23.66
N PRO A 33 6.11 -18.69 -22.42
CA PRO A 33 6.58 -17.98 -21.24
C PRO A 33 8.11 -18.05 -21.11
N SER A 34 8.75 -16.88 -20.95
CA SER A 34 10.19 -16.77 -20.73
C SER A 34 10.53 -15.42 -20.09
N ILE A 35 11.65 -15.33 -19.40
CA ILE A 35 12.14 -14.07 -18.82
C ILE A 35 12.22 -12.95 -19.89
N LYS A 36 12.70 -13.28 -21.09
CA LYS A 36 12.77 -12.35 -22.21
C LYS A 36 11.38 -11.80 -22.59
N ASN A 37 10.39 -12.66 -22.68
CA ASN A 37 9.03 -12.28 -23.06
C ASN A 37 8.31 -11.51 -21.93
N PHE A 38 8.59 -11.84 -20.68
CA PHE A 38 8.09 -11.09 -19.52
C PHE A 38 8.67 -9.68 -19.47
N SER A 39 9.99 -9.52 -19.64
CA SER A 39 10.64 -8.21 -19.70
C SER A 39 10.12 -7.37 -20.87
N ARG A 40 9.93 -7.98 -22.05
CA ARG A 40 9.36 -7.29 -23.21
C ARG A 40 7.92 -6.83 -22.95
N ALA A 41 7.10 -7.66 -22.30
CA ALA A 41 5.74 -7.30 -21.92
C ALA A 41 5.74 -6.14 -20.92
N TYR A 42 6.58 -6.20 -19.88
CA TYR A 42 6.74 -5.14 -18.89
C TYR A 42 7.09 -3.79 -19.52
N TRP A 43 8.11 -3.77 -20.39
CA TRP A 43 8.60 -2.53 -21.01
C TRP A 43 7.75 -2.02 -22.18
N SER A 44 6.71 -2.75 -22.59
CA SER A 44 5.80 -2.28 -23.62
C SER A 44 4.84 -1.22 -23.06
N GLU A 45 4.45 -0.26 -23.91
CA GLU A 45 3.44 0.75 -23.55
C GLU A 45 2.11 0.10 -23.11
N ALA A 46 1.68 -0.93 -23.83
CA ALA A 46 0.47 -1.69 -23.49
C ALA A 46 0.60 -2.42 -22.15
N GLY A 47 1.79 -2.96 -21.83
CA GLY A 47 2.09 -3.61 -20.54
C GLY A 47 2.04 -2.62 -19.40
N GLN A 48 2.71 -1.48 -19.51
CA GLN A 48 2.68 -0.42 -18.49
C GLN A 48 1.24 0.08 -18.25
N LYS A 49 0.49 0.29 -19.32
CA LYS A 49 -0.92 0.71 -19.22
C LYS A 49 -1.78 -0.32 -18.48
N VAL A 50 -1.73 -1.59 -18.87
CA VAL A 50 -2.56 -2.62 -18.21
C VAL A 50 -2.16 -2.85 -16.76
N LEU A 51 -0.88 -2.72 -16.41
CA LEU A 51 -0.42 -2.80 -15.03
C LEU A 51 -0.97 -1.64 -14.21
N SER A 52 -0.89 -0.40 -14.70
CA SER A 52 -1.40 0.79 -14.00
C SER A 52 -2.91 0.73 -13.74
N GLU A 53 -3.67 0.06 -14.60
CA GLU A 53 -5.12 -0.10 -14.47
C GLU A 53 -5.52 -1.28 -13.56
N LYS A 54 -4.66 -2.29 -13.40
CA LYS A 54 -5.06 -3.56 -12.81
C LYS A 54 -4.24 -4.03 -11.62
N VAL A 55 -3.13 -3.37 -11.30
CA VAL A 55 -2.24 -3.84 -10.23
C VAL A 55 -2.07 -2.76 -9.15
N VAL A 56 -2.20 -3.19 -7.89
CA VAL A 56 -1.80 -2.42 -6.71
C VAL A 56 -0.67 -3.20 -6.03
N LEU A 57 0.44 -2.54 -5.74
CA LEU A 57 1.53 -3.13 -4.96
C LEU A 57 1.30 -2.88 -3.48
N LEU A 58 1.54 -3.89 -2.63
CA LEU A 58 1.57 -3.68 -1.19
C LEU A 58 3.00 -3.81 -0.68
N HIS A 59 3.51 -2.75 -0.04
CA HIS A 59 4.66 -2.87 0.83
C HIS A 59 4.28 -3.65 2.08
N CYS A 60 5.11 -4.58 2.52
CA CYS A 60 4.90 -5.33 3.76
C CYS A 60 6.22 -5.88 4.32
N THR A 61 6.24 -6.14 5.62
CA THR A 61 7.30 -6.88 6.32
C THR A 61 6.75 -8.22 6.74
N THR A 62 7.39 -9.32 6.29
CA THR A 62 6.91 -10.67 6.55
C THR A 62 7.43 -11.17 7.91
N GLU A 63 6.94 -10.56 8.98
CA GLU A 63 7.13 -10.94 10.38
C GLU A 63 5.86 -10.63 11.17
N TYR A 64 5.49 -11.46 12.12
CA TYR A 64 4.19 -11.40 12.81
C TYR A 64 4.32 -11.47 14.34
N PRO A 65 4.29 -10.36 15.10
CA PRO A 65 4.16 -8.97 14.62
C PRO A 65 5.47 -8.42 14.06
N ALA A 66 5.37 -7.54 13.07
CA ALA A 66 6.53 -6.84 12.51
C ALA A 66 7.10 -5.82 13.51
N PRO A 67 8.42 -5.82 13.78
CA PRO A 67 9.07 -4.80 14.60
C PRO A 67 8.98 -3.42 13.94
N PHE A 68 8.68 -2.37 14.71
CA PHE A 68 8.49 -1.02 14.16
C PHE A 68 9.71 -0.48 13.40
N ASN A 69 10.91 -0.81 13.84
CA ASN A 69 12.17 -0.38 13.20
C ASN A 69 12.47 -1.11 11.88
N GLU A 70 11.71 -2.16 11.53
CA GLU A 70 11.86 -2.92 10.29
C GLU A 70 10.75 -2.65 9.26
N VAL A 71 9.74 -1.87 9.64
CA VAL A 71 8.59 -1.56 8.77
C VAL A 71 8.98 -0.76 7.53
N ASN A 72 9.90 0.19 7.66
CA ASN A 72 10.40 1.02 6.56
C ASN A 72 9.30 1.65 5.68
N LEU A 73 8.40 2.43 6.26
CA LEU A 73 7.30 3.08 5.52
C LEU A 73 7.76 3.92 4.31
N ARG A 74 9.02 4.40 4.29
CA ARG A 74 9.58 5.11 3.13
C ARG A 74 9.67 4.25 1.88
N ALA A 75 9.62 2.93 2.00
CA ALA A 75 9.56 2.01 0.86
C ALA A 75 8.28 2.17 0.02
N LEU A 76 7.21 2.73 0.58
CA LEU A 76 6.00 3.11 -0.18
C LEU A 76 6.35 4.09 -1.32
N GLU A 77 7.13 5.13 -0.99
CA GLU A 77 7.58 6.12 -1.97
C GLU A 77 8.55 5.50 -2.98
N THR A 78 9.45 4.65 -2.52
CA THR A 78 10.39 3.92 -3.39
C THR A 78 9.63 3.07 -4.42
N LEU A 79 8.64 2.29 -4.00
CA LEU A 79 7.83 1.46 -4.90
C LEU A 79 7.03 2.32 -5.89
N LYS A 80 6.45 3.42 -5.41
CA LYS A 80 5.69 4.34 -6.25
C LYS A 80 6.56 4.96 -7.34
N HIS A 81 7.76 5.41 -7.01
CA HIS A 81 8.68 6.00 -7.98
C HIS A 81 9.28 4.95 -8.93
N ALA A 82 9.60 3.76 -8.44
CA ALA A 82 10.19 2.71 -9.26
C ALA A 82 9.22 2.15 -10.32
N PHE A 83 7.95 2.00 -9.98
CA PHE A 83 6.99 1.28 -10.82
C PHE A 83 5.85 2.15 -11.35
N GLY A 84 5.63 3.35 -10.84
CA GLY A 84 4.54 4.23 -11.25
C GLY A 84 3.13 3.67 -10.98
N LEU A 85 3.02 2.64 -10.13
CA LEU A 85 1.77 1.97 -9.79
C LEU A 85 1.17 2.51 -8.49
N PRO A 86 -0.14 2.32 -8.25
CA PRO A 86 -0.74 2.52 -6.94
C PRO A 86 -0.05 1.61 -5.91
N VAL A 87 0.30 2.18 -4.74
CA VAL A 87 0.97 1.45 -3.66
C VAL A 87 0.11 1.49 -2.40
N GLY A 88 -0.06 0.36 -1.77
CA GLY A 88 -0.69 0.18 -0.47
C GLY A 88 0.29 -0.42 0.55
N PHE A 89 -0.21 -0.67 1.73
CA PHE A 89 0.56 -1.23 2.84
C PHE A 89 -0.17 -2.42 3.47
N SER A 90 0.50 -3.56 3.54
CA SER A 90 0.07 -4.73 4.32
C SER A 90 0.75 -4.66 5.68
N ASP A 91 -0.04 -4.37 6.71
CA ASP A 91 0.44 -4.06 8.05
C ASP A 91 0.40 -5.27 8.97
N HIS A 92 1.58 -5.69 9.40
CA HIS A 92 1.76 -6.75 10.40
C HIS A 92 2.23 -6.22 11.77
N THR A 93 2.24 -4.89 11.96
CA THR A 93 2.62 -4.29 13.27
C THR A 93 1.48 -4.38 14.28
N GLN A 94 1.81 -4.17 15.53
CA GLN A 94 0.80 -4.02 16.58
C GLN A 94 0.21 -2.59 16.59
N GLY A 95 -1.07 -2.49 16.94
CA GLY A 95 -1.75 -1.21 17.11
C GLY A 95 -2.24 -0.59 15.80
N ILE A 96 -2.45 0.73 15.82
CA ILE A 96 -3.17 1.46 14.77
C ILE A 96 -2.34 2.61 14.14
N ALA A 97 -1.22 2.98 14.74
CA ALA A 97 -0.46 4.17 14.34
C ALA A 97 0.19 4.00 12.95
N ILE A 98 0.77 2.82 12.68
CA ILE A 98 1.53 2.58 11.46
C ILE A 98 0.65 2.60 10.20
N PRO A 99 -0.49 1.91 10.14
CA PRO A 99 -1.35 1.97 8.95
C PRO A 99 -1.93 3.37 8.71
N ILE A 100 -2.22 4.15 9.76
CA ILE A 100 -2.64 5.55 9.63
C ILE A 100 -1.51 6.41 9.03
N ALA A 101 -0.27 6.22 9.51
CA ALA A 101 0.91 6.90 8.95
C ALA A 101 1.17 6.50 7.49
N ALA A 102 0.96 5.24 7.12
CA ALA A 102 1.09 4.78 5.74
C ALA A 102 0.14 5.52 4.79
N VAL A 103 -1.10 5.77 5.21
CA VAL A 103 -2.06 6.59 4.42
C VAL A 103 -1.57 8.03 4.28
N ALA A 104 -1.03 8.64 5.34
CA ALA A 104 -0.43 9.97 5.26
C ALA A 104 0.75 10.04 4.27
N LEU A 105 1.45 8.92 4.06
CA LEU A 105 2.52 8.76 3.07
C LEU A 105 2.01 8.32 1.69
N GLY A 106 0.71 8.27 1.47
CA GLY A 106 0.09 8.02 0.17
C GLY A 106 -0.27 6.56 -0.12
N ALA A 107 -0.33 5.69 0.88
CA ALA A 107 -0.88 4.34 0.71
C ALA A 107 -2.36 4.42 0.32
N VAL A 108 -2.74 3.74 -0.79
CA VAL A 108 -4.11 3.73 -1.31
C VAL A 108 -4.92 2.52 -0.84
N VAL A 109 -4.26 1.51 -0.29
CA VAL A 109 -4.86 0.30 0.28
C VAL A 109 -4.15 0.01 1.59
N ILE A 110 -4.91 -0.35 2.61
CA ILE A 110 -4.40 -0.92 3.86
C ILE A 110 -4.95 -2.34 3.99
N GLU A 111 -4.06 -3.28 4.19
CA GLU A 111 -4.36 -4.66 4.52
C GLU A 111 -3.88 -4.96 5.94
N LYS A 112 -4.68 -5.63 6.73
CA LYS A 112 -4.31 -5.98 8.11
C LYS A 112 -5.08 -7.21 8.58
N HIS A 113 -4.42 -8.06 9.36
CA HIS A 113 -5.05 -9.21 10.00
C HIS A 113 -6.19 -8.77 10.92
N PHE A 114 -7.31 -9.44 10.82
CA PHE A 114 -8.51 -9.18 11.61
C PHE A 114 -9.03 -10.44 12.30
N THR A 115 -9.46 -10.32 13.54
CA THR A 115 -10.09 -11.39 14.30
C THR A 115 -11.25 -10.86 15.13
N LEU A 116 -12.16 -11.74 15.50
CA LEU A 116 -13.24 -11.41 16.46
C LEU A 116 -12.76 -11.48 17.90
N ASP A 117 -11.76 -12.33 18.20
CA ASP A 117 -11.16 -12.50 19.52
C ASP A 117 -9.70 -12.96 19.36
N ARG A 118 -8.77 -12.23 19.98
CA ARG A 118 -7.33 -12.54 19.98
C ARG A 118 -6.98 -13.80 20.76
N ASN A 119 -7.88 -14.30 21.59
CA ASN A 119 -7.70 -15.53 22.37
C ASN A 119 -8.11 -16.80 21.63
N LEU A 120 -8.64 -16.68 20.42
CA LEU A 120 -8.96 -17.84 19.57
C LEU A 120 -7.70 -18.65 19.26
N PRO A 121 -7.83 -19.99 19.09
CA PRO A 121 -6.72 -20.85 18.76
C PRO A 121 -6.23 -20.56 17.34
N GLY A 122 -4.91 -20.36 17.18
CA GLY A 122 -4.25 -20.12 15.89
C GLY A 122 -3.14 -19.08 16.00
N PRO A 123 -2.17 -19.08 15.08
CA PRO A 123 -1.00 -18.23 15.18
C PRO A 123 -1.30 -16.75 14.99
N ASP A 124 -2.25 -16.41 14.10
CA ASP A 124 -2.46 -15.03 13.64
C ASP A 124 -3.38 -14.19 14.53
N HIS A 125 -4.23 -14.83 15.35
CA HIS A 125 -5.19 -14.12 16.19
C HIS A 125 -4.53 -13.12 17.14
N LYS A 126 -3.37 -13.46 17.73
CA LYS A 126 -2.64 -12.60 18.68
C LYS A 126 -2.12 -11.31 18.04
N ALA A 127 -1.75 -11.36 16.76
CA ALA A 127 -1.26 -10.21 15.99
C ALA A 127 -2.38 -9.44 15.30
N SER A 128 -3.60 -9.98 15.25
CA SER A 128 -4.75 -9.41 14.54
C SER A 128 -5.40 -8.26 15.30
N LEU A 129 -6.10 -7.41 14.56
CA LEU A 129 -7.01 -6.42 15.13
C LEU A 129 -8.36 -7.05 15.47
N GLU A 130 -8.91 -6.62 16.59
CA GLU A 130 -10.30 -6.83 16.95
C GLU A 130 -11.20 -5.69 16.41
N PRO A 131 -12.55 -5.85 16.42
CA PRO A 131 -13.48 -4.89 15.81
C PRO A 131 -13.28 -3.44 16.25
N ASP A 132 -12.95 -3.19 17.52
CA ASP A 132 -12.71 -1.84 18.03
C ASP A 132 -11.44 -1.22 17.44
N GLY A 133 -10.36 -1.99 17.34
CA GLY A 133 -9.13 -1.55 16.70
C GLY A 133 -9.34 -1.22 15.21
N LEU A 134 -10.12 -2.03 14.50
CA LEU A 134 -10.46 -1.77 13.10
C LEU A 134 -11.28 -0.48 12.96
N ARG A 135 -12.26 -0.24 13.83
CA ARG A 135 -13.02 1.03 13.85
C ARG A 135 -12.11 2.23 14.07
N GLN A 136 -11.15 2.12 14.98
CA GLN A 136 -10.18 3.19 15.27
C GLN A 136 -9.28 3.48 14.07
N ILE A 137 -8.76 2.45 13.38
CA ILE A 137 -7.97 2.65 12.15
C ILE A 137 -8.80 3.36 11.08
N VAL A 138 -9.99 2.87 10.78
CA VAL A 138 -10.86 3.47 9.77
C VAL A 138 -11.16 4.93 10.11
N SER A 139 -11.53 5.22 11.36
CA SER A 139 -11.78 6.59 11.82
C SER A 139 -10.54 7.48 11.68
N GLY A 140 -9.37 6.99 12.12
CA GLY A 140 -8.10 7.72 12.02
C GLY A 140 -7.69 7.99 10.57
N ILE A 141 -7.85 7.01 9.68
CA ILE A 141 -7.59 7.17 8.25
C ILE A 141 -8.48 8.28 7.66
N ARG A 142 -9.79 8.26 7.93
CA ARG A 142 -10.71 9.28 7.41
C ARG A 142 -10.38 10.68 7.92
N GLN A 143 -9.91 10.82 9.15
CA GLN A 143 -9.43 12.09 9.70
C GLN A 143 -8.17 12.57 8.97
N VAL A 144 -7.20 11.68 8.72
CA VAL A 144 -5.96 12.00 8.01
C VAL A 144 -6.27 12.41 6.55
N GLU A 145 -7.11 11.68 5.84
CA GLU A 145 -7.51 12.01 4.46
C GLU A 145 -8.05 13.43 4.33
N VAL A 146 -8.88 13.86 5.27
CA VAL A 146 -9.40 15.25 5.31
C VAL A 146 -8.31 16.24 5.69
N ALA A 147 -7.42 15.87 6.60
CA ALA A 147 -6.38 16.76 7.13
C ALA A 147 -5.22 16.99 6.15
N LEU A 148 -5.00 16.08 5.20
CA LEU A 148 -3.95 16.22 4.18
C LEU A 148 -4.13 17.47 3.30
N GLY A 149 -5.36 17.86 3.01
CA GLY A 149 -5.66 19.07 2.22
C GLY A 149 -5.07 19.05 0.82
N ASP A 150 -4.91 20.24 0.22
CA ASP A 150 -4.43 20.43 -1.15
C ASP A 150 -2.99 21.00 -1.22
N GLY A 151 -2.32 21.17 -0.09
CA GLY A 151 -0.95 21.67 0.02
C GLY A 151 -0.79 23.19 -0.13
N LYS A 152 -1.86 23.96 -0.37
CA LYS A 152 -1.77 25.41 -0.47
C LYS A 152 -1.66 26.05 0.91
N LYS A 153 -0.57 26.79 1.17
CA LYS A 153 -0.40 27.52 2.43
C LYS A 153 -1.02 28.91 2.32
N ILE A 154 -2.32 29.00 2.53
CA ILE A 154 -3.10 30.23 2.62
C ILE A 154 -3.93 30.23 3.91
N PRO A 155 -4.32 31.40 4.45
CA PRO A 155 -5.23 31.44 5.59
C PRO A 155 -6.52 30.70 5.31
N THR A 156 -6.89 29.81 6.21
CA THR A 156 -8.15 29.06 6.13
C THR A 156 -9.34 29.93 6.46
N HIS A 157 -10.54 29.49 6.11
CA HIS A 157 -11.78 30.23 6.43
C HIS A 157 -11.93 30.48 7.94
N SER A 158 -11.55 29.54 8.78
CA SER A 158 -11.59 29.69 10.24
C SER A 158 -10.56 30.69 10.76
N GLU A 159 -9.37 30.77 10.13
CA GLU A 159 -8.30 31.72 10.51
C GLU A 159 -8.64 33.17 10.11
N GLN A 160 -9.40 33.39 9.03
CA GLN A 160 -9.73 34.75 8.56
C GLN A 160 -10.41 35.61 9.62
N ARG A 161 -11.20 35.02 10.51
CA ARG A 161 -11.82 35.76 11.63
C ARG A 161 -10.80 36.25 12.63
N ASN A 162 -9.70 35.53 12.83
CA ASN A 162 -8.64 35.87 13.78
C ASN A 162 -7.66 36.89 13.20
N MET A 163 -7.52 36.98 11.88
CA MET A 163 -6.65 37.98 11.22
C MET A 163 -7.09 39.43 11.47
N MET A 164 -8.36 39.64 11.84
CA MET A 164 -8.87 41.00 12.17
C MET A 164 -8.56 41.42 13.60
N ILE A 165 -8.00 40.55 14.42
CA ILE A 165 -7.72 40.75 15.84
C ILE A 165 -6.21 40.76 16.13
N ALA A 166 -5.39 40.26 15.19
CA ALA A 166 -3.93 40.22 15.27
C ALA A 166 -3.30 41.45 14.64
#